data_f195bc70fb3ecef5070bc7a409833bdd
#
_entry.id   f195bc70fb3ecef5070bc7a409833bdd
#
_cell.length_a   1.000
_cell.length_b   1.000
_cell.length_c   1.000
_cell.angle_alpha   90.00
_cell.angle_beta   90.00
_cell.angle_gamma   90.00
#
_symmetry.space_group_name_H-M   'P 1'
#
loop_
_entity.id
_entity.type
_entity.pdbx_description
1 polymer ?
#
loop_
_entity_poly.entity_id
_entity_poly.type
_entity_poly.pdbx_seq_one_letter_code
_entity_poly.pdbx_strand_id
1 'polypeptide(L)' 'KIMYKTDVFISAEEIKEIVGISKSKAYSLIQELNAELKEKGYLTVTGRVSRKHFEERFYGLLEKE' A
#
# COMPACT_ATOMS: atom_id res chain seq x y z
N LYS A 1 7.80 16.80 -15.06
CA LYS A 1 6.89 16.88 -14.51
C LYS A 1 6.77 16.12 -13.32
N ILE A 2 6.44 16.60 -12.31
CA ILE A 2 6.28 15.98 -11.14
C ILE A 2 4.94 15.58 -10.88
N MET A 3 4.76 14.45 -10.48
CA MET A 3 3.52 14.05 -10.25
C MET A 3 3.46 13.52 -8.99
N TYR A 4 3.18 14.09 -8.00
CA TYR A 4 3.21 13.43 -6.79
C TYR A 4 1.89 13.33 -6.32
N LYS A 5 1.29 13.74 -6.16
CA LYS A 5 0.08 13.69 -5.65
C LYS A 5 -0.45 12.45 -5.20
N THR A 6 -1.47 12.09 -5.36
CA THR A 6 -2.20 11.01 -4.76
C THR A 6 -1.70 9.67 -5.17
N ASP A 7 -0.94 9.63 -6.20
CA ASP A 7 -0.46 8.34 -6.67
C ASP A 7 0.70 7.78 -5.87
N VAL A 8 1.27 8.55 -5.00
CA VAL A 8 2.39 8.07 -4.24
C VAL A 8 1.96 7.08 -3.15
N PHE A 9 0.80 7.31 -2.57
CA PHE A 9 0.31 6.44 -1.52
C PHE A 9 -1.01 5.81 -1.89
N ILE A 10 -1.29 4.65 -1.31
CA ILE A 10 -2.54 3.98 -1.55
C ILE A 10 -3.22 3.86 -0.21
N SER A 11 -4.52 4.03 -0.17
CA SER A 11 -5.27 4.02 1.07
C SER A 11 -5.91 2.67 1.32
N ALA A 12 -6.43 2.48 2.53
CA ALA A 12 -7.10 1.24 2.87
C ALA A 12 -8.31 1.01 1.98
N GLU A 13 -9.00 2.07 1.60
CA GLU A 13 -10.17 1.92 0.78
C GLU A 13 -9.81 1.44 -0.61
N GLU A 14 -8.71 1.92 -1.14
CA GLU A 14 -8.26 1.47 -2.44
C GLU A 14 -7.83 0.01 -2.38
N ILE A 15 -7.12 -0.36 -1.32
CA ILE A 15 -6.66 -1.73 -1.17
C ILE A 15 -7.86 -2.66 -1.05
N LYS A 16 -8.87 -2.23 -0.30
CA LYS A 16 -10.05 -3.02 -0.13
C LYS A 16 -10.66 -3.35 -1.48
N GLU A 17 -10.74 -2.38 -2.36
CA GLU A 17 -11.34 -2.58 -3.65
C GLU A 17 -10.47 -3.41 -4.57
N ILE A 18 -9.18 -3.20 -4.53
CA ILE A 18 -8.29 -3.94 -5.41
C ILE A 18 -8.17 -5.38 -4.99
N VAL A 19 -8.00 -5.63 -3.72
CA VAL A 19 -7.75 -6.97 -3.23
C VAL A 19 -9.03 -7.72 -2.84
N GLY A 20 -10.08 -6.99 -2.57
CA GLY A 20 -11.32 -7.64 -2.21
C GLY A 20 -11.38 -8.11 -0.77
N ILE A 21 -10.79 -7.37 0.13
CA ILE A 21 -10.82 -7.73 1.54
C ILE A 21 -11.54 -6.67 2.33
N SER A 22 -11.78 -6.93 3.60
CA SER A 22 -12.50 -5.97 4.42
C SER A 22 -11.60 -4.79 4.71
N LYS A 23 -12.21 -3.69 5.16
CA LYS A 23 -11.46 -2.51 5.47
C LYS A 23 -10.52 -2.75 6.64
N SER A 24 -10.96 -3.50 7.64
CA SER A 24 -10.11 -3.82 8.76
C SER A 24 -8.88 -4.54 8.34
N LYS A 25 -9.04 -5.50 7.43
CA LYS A 25 -7.91 -6.24 6.96
C LYS A 25 -6.99 -5.35 6.14
N ALA A 26 -7.57 -4.42 5.40
CA ALA A 26 -6.76 -3.50 4.60
C ALA A 26 -5.89 -2.64 5.52
N TYR A 27 -6.44 -2.20 6.63
CA TYR A 27 -5.66 -1.40 7.58
C TYR A 27 -4.54 -2.24 8.20
N SER A 28 -4.83 -3.50 8.54
CA SER A 28 -3.81 -4.36 9.09
C SER A 28 -2.67 -4.57 8.09
N LEU A 29 -3.05 -4.73 6.84
CA LEU A 29 -2.07 -4.92 5.80
C LEU A 29 -1.19 -3.70 5.65
N ILE A 30 -1.80 -2.52 5.71
CA ILE A 30 -1.03 -1.29 5.63
C ILE A 30 -0.04 -1.21 6.79
N GLN A 31 -0.46 -1.59 7.98
CA GLN A 31 0.44 -1.55 9.11
C GLN A 31 1.63 -2.47 8.92
N GLU A 32 1.39 -3.65 8.38
CA GLU A 32 2.47 -4.58 8.15
C GLU A 32 3.45 -4.04 7.10
N LEU A 33 2.91 -3.50 6.02
CA LEU A 33 3.76 -2.98 4.96
C LEU A 33 4.55 -1.78 5.44
N ASN A 34 3.93 -0.94 6.24
CA ASN A 34 4.63 0.23 6.78
C ASN A 34 5.72 -0.20 7.76
N ALA A 35 5.49 -1.25 8.50
CA ALA A 35 6.52 -1.73 9.42
C ALA A 35 7.76 -2.17 8.64
N GLU A 36 7.55 -2.80 7.50
CA GLU A 36 8.66 -3.20 6.67
C GLU A 36 9.42 -2.00 6.14
N LEU A 37 8.70 -0.97 5.72
CA LEU A 37 9.34 0.22 5.21
C LEU A 37 10.11 0.95 6.32
N LYS A 38 9.56 0.98 7.53
CA LYS A 38 10.23 1.62 8.61
C LYS A 38 11.52 0.92 8.95
N GLU A 39 11.53 -0.38 8.88
CA GLU A 39 12.74 -1.11 9.14
C GLU A 39 13.80 -0.79 8.13
N LYS A 40 13.42 -0.42 6.93
CA LYS A 40 14.37 -0.09 5.91
C LYS A 40 14.75 1.38 5.95
N GLY A 41 14.21 2.13 6.89
CA GLY A 41 14.58 3.52 7.03
C GLY A 41 13.73 4.51 6.25
N TYR A 42 12.60 4.06 5.71
CA TYR A 42 11.74 4.96 4.96
C TYR A 42 10.70 5.61 5.87
N LEU A 43 10.20 6.73 5.43
CA LEU A 43 9.16 7.42 6.17
C LEU A 43 7.83 6.79 5.81
N THR A 44 6.93 6.71 6.77
CA THR A 44 5.64 6.11 6.54
C THR A 44 4.55 7.05 7.01
N VAL A 45 3.33 6.80 6.53
CA VAL A 45 2.18 7.61 6.90
C VAL A 45 1.13 6.68 7.43
N THR A 46 0.57 7.00 8.59
CA THR A 46 -0.45 6.17 9.21
C THR A 46 -1.67 6.04 8.29
N GLY A 47 -2.12 4.85 8.11
CA GLY A 47 -3.32 4.63 7.31
C GLY A 47 -3.09 4.60 5.82
N ARG A 48 -1.84 4.76 5.38
CA ARG A 48 -1.53 4.71 3.98
C ARG A 48 -0.19 4.04 3.80
N VAL A 49 0.07 3.54 2.63
CA VAL A 49 1.34 2.91 2.39
C VAL A 49 1.77 3.26 0.98
N SER A 50 3.06 3.21 0.73
CA SER A 50 3.59 3.52 -0.59
C SER A 50 2.94 2.62 -1.62
N ARG A 51 2.40 3.21 -2.66
CA ARG A 51 1.76 2.43 -3.71
C ARG A 51 2.77 1.49 -4.36
N LYS A 52 3.99 1.97 -4.51
CA LYS A 52 5.01 1.15 -5.12
C LYS A 52 5.33 -0.07 -4.27
N HIS A 53 5.42 0.11 -2.96
CA HIS A 53 5.71 -0.99 -2.06
C HIS A 53 4.55 -1.98 -2.06
N PHE A 54 3.33 -1.47 -2.07
CA PHE A 54 2.17 -2.33 -2.09
C PHE A 54 2.18 -3.16 -3.39
N GLU A 55 2.48 -2.53 -4.49
CA GLU A 55 2.48 -3.23 -5.76
C GLU A 55 3.57 -4.29 -5.81
N GLU A 56 4.70 -4.00 -5.21
CA GLU A 56 5.78 -4.97 -5.20
C GLU A 56 5.42 -6.20 -4.39
N ARG A 57 4.77 -5.97 -3.25
CA ARG A 57 4.40 -7.09 -2.41
C ARG A 57 3.24 -7.87 -2.98
N PHE A 58 2.44 -7.26 -3.81
CA PHE A 58 1.32 -7.94 -4.43
C PHE A 58 1.54 -8.06 -5.94
N TYR A 59 2.80 -8.17 -6.30
CA TYR A 59 3.15 -8.24 -7.69
C TYR A 59 2.36 -9.29 -8.45
N GLY A 60 2.29 -10.48 -7.95
CA GLY A 60 1.58 -11.53 -8.65
C GLY A 60 0.10 -11.23 -8.83
N LEU A 61 -0.46 -10.55 -7.85
CA LEU A 61 -1.86 -10.24 -7.91
C LEU A 61 -2.12 -9.20 -8.98
N LEU A 62 -1.32 -8.19 -9.07
CA LEU A 62 -1.53 -7.14 -10.02
C LEU A 62 -1.10 -7.51 -11.43
N GLU A 63 -0.17 -8.38 -11.53
CA GLU A 63 0.30 -8.79 -12.81
C GLU A 63 -0.51 -9.88 -13.40
N LYS A 64 -1.38 -10.40 -12.70
CA LYS A 64 -2.15 -11.44 -13.13
C LYS A 64 -2.73 -11.21 -14.37
N GLU A 65 -2.85 -11.23 -15.05
CA GLU A 65 -3.37 -10.96 -16.10
C GLU A 65 -3.43 -11.44 -16.78
#